data_6cf8457154a237fb1f87e23d7a7a3976
#
_entry.id   6cf8457154a237fb1f87e23d7a7a3976
#
_cell.length_a   1.000
_cell.length_b   1.000
_cell.length_c   1.000
_cell.angle_alpha   90.00
_cell.angle_beta   90.00
_cell.angle_gamma   90.00
#
_symmetry.space_group_name_H-M   'P 1'
#
loop_
_entity.id
_entity.type
_entity.pdbx_description
1 polymer ?
#
loop_
_entity_poly.entity_id
_entity_poly.type
_entity_poly.pdbx_seq_one_letter_code
_entity_poly.pdbx_strand_id
1 'polypeptide(L)'
;MAEPRTTRTSKSSSSTSKSASASKSASAAKASSSKSKSKSSKSDESKVHKLALKGSSKIVNEFFEYSINTILFQRGVYPAEDFTAVKKYGLTMMVTADDQVKAYIKKIMSQLKEWMYGGKITKLVVVITSKETGEHVERWQFDVQIFGKNSKTKSSKATTDQENSVPESSEVPEEKTEAEIQAEIQSVFRQITASVTFLPMLDGNCTFNVLVYADADSDVPLEWGDSDAKEIKNGEKVQLRSFSSSNHRVDTLVSYRLGD
;
A
#
# COMPACT_ATOMS: atom_id res chain seq x y z
N MET A 1 39.73 -30.45 3.48
CA MET A 1 39.89 -31.52 2.44
C MET A 1 38.58 -32.30 2.39
N ALA A 2 37.88 -32.15 1.36
CA ALA A 2 37.10 -33.07 0.54
C ALA A 2 36.07 -32.31 -0.25
N GLU A 3 36.38 -32.16 -1.52
CA GLU A 3 35.55 -31.61 -2.59
C GLU A 3 34.62 -32.68 -3.23
N PRO A 4 33.89 -32.36 -4.26
CA PRO A 4 32.47 -32.64 -4.50
C PRO A 4 32.28 -33.74 -5.55
N ARG A 5 31.05 -34.17 -5.77
CA ARG A 5 30.73 -34.94 -6.98
C ARG A 5 29.46 -34.41 -7.67
N THR A 6 29.73 -33.83 -8.81
CA THR A 6 28.80 -33.66 -9.95
C THR A 6 28.42 -35.01 -10.52
N THR A 7 27.14 -35.19 -10.85
CA THR A 7 26.73 -36.12 -11.90
C THR A 7 25.64 -35.51 -12.78
N ARG A 8 25.99 -35.50 -14.05
CA ARG A 8 25.27 -35.06 -15.23
C ARG A 8 24.76 -36.32 -15.96
N THR A 9 23.51 -36.32 -16.42
CA THR A 9 23.00 -37.11 -17.58
C THR A 9 21.73 -36.44 -18.03
N SER A 10 21.59 -35.85 -19.17
CA SER A 10 21.66 -36.14 -20.61
C SER A 10 20.44 -36.87 -21.16
N LYS A 11 19.75 -36.14 -22.11
CA LYS A 11 19.11 -36.58 -23.39
C LYS A 11 17.89 -37.48 -23.28
N SER A 12 16.84 -37.29 -24.10
CA SER A 12 16.71 -37.19 -25.57
C SER A 12 15.25 -36.88 -25.91
N SER A 13 14.87 -35.93 -26.79
CA SER A 13 14.70 -36.00 -28.22
C SER A 13 13.61 -36.94 -28.77
N SER A 14 12.70 -36.37 -29.49
CA SER A 14 12.17 -36.70 -30.84
C SER A 14 10.66 -36.48 -30.86
N SER A 15 10.13 -35.63 -31.65
CA SER A 15 10.03 -35.45 -33.09
C SER A 15 8.72 -35.96 -33.70
N THR A 16 8.12 -35.07 -34.49
CA THR A 16 7.33 -35.31 -35.74
C THR A 16 5.91 -35.89 -35.58
N SER A 17 4.89 -35.46 -36.32
CA SER A 17 4.76 -34.75 -37.59
C SER A 17 3.27 -34.57 -37.92
N LYS A 18 2.93 -33.50 -38.70
CA LYS A 18 2.06 -33.43 -39.89
C LYS A 18 0.72 -34.21 -39.90
N SER A 19 -0.37 -33.62 -40.33
CA SER A 19 -0.81 -33.07 -41.62
C SER A 19 -2.29 -32.68 -41.52
N ALA A 20 -2.75 -31.54 -41.97
CA ALA A 20 -3.19 -31.12 -43.27
C ALA A 20 -4.56 -31.66 -43.76
N SER A 21 -5.32 -30.72 -44.25
CA SER A 21 -6.35 -30.65 -45.30
C SER A 21 -7.79 -30.70 -44.81
N ALA A 22 -8.54 -29.75 -45.10
CA ALA A 22 -9.08 -29.03 -46.26
C ALA A 22 -10.60 -29.21 -46.40
N SER A 23 -11.25 -28.07 -46.48
CA SER A 23 -12.35 -27.65 -47.37
C SER A 23 -13.72 -28.31 -47.30
N LYS A 24 -14.80 -27.56 -47.15
CA LYS A 24 -15.68 -27.01 -48.16
C LYS A 24 -16.96 -26.40 -47.58
N SER A 25 -17.18 -25.21 -47.88
CA SER A 25 -18.35 -24.43 -48.31
C SER A 25 -19.73 -25.08 -48.25
N ALA A 26 -20.69 -24.33 -47.68
CA ALA A 26 -21.98 -24.05 -48.35
C ALA A 26 -22.72 -22.93 -47.63
N SER A 27 -23.18 -21.98 -48.39
CA SER A 27 -23.96 -20.80 -48.13
C SER A 27 -25.42 -21.15 -47.85
N ALA A 28 -26.08 -20.40 -46.95
CA ALA A 28 -27.48 -20.03 -47.13
C ALA A 28 -27.80 -18.80 -46.26
N ALA A 29 -28.45 -17.86 -46.90
CA ALA A 29 -28.82 -16.53 -46.43
C ALA A 29 -30.19 -16.49 -45.72
N LYS A 30 -30.42 -15.32 -45.04
CA LYS A 30 -31.68 -14.68 -44.61
C LYS A 30 -32.19 -14.99 -43.22
N ALA A 31 -32.20 -14.02 -42.34
CA ALA A 31 -33.20 -12.98 -42.20
C ALA A 31 -32.89 -12.08 -41.00
N SER A 32 -33.11 -10.81 -41.23
CA SER A 32 -33.02 -9.67 -40.31
C SER A 32 -33.94 -9.77 -39.11
N SER A 33 -33.45 -9.49 -37.92
CA SER A 33 -34.21 -8.75 -36.91
C SER A 33 -33.28 -7.96 -36.01
N SER A 34 -33.41 -6.68 -36.11
CA SER A 34 -32.82 -5.64 -35.30
C SER A 34 -33.21 -5.84 -33.82
N LYS A 35 -32.25 -6.11 -32.97
CA LYS A 35 -32.37 -5.91 -31.53
C LYS A 35 -31.17 -5.10 -31.04
N SER A 36 -31.43 -3.85 -30.75
CA SER A 36 -30.53 -2.82 -30.30
C SER A 36 -29.75 -3.25 -29.07
N LYS A 37 -28.43 -3.20 -29.21
CA LYS A 37 -27.43 -3.44 -28.21
C LYS A 37 -27.32 -2.28 -27.23
N SER A 38 -27.81 -2.48 -26.00
CA SER A 38 -27.45 -1.62 -24.87
C SER A 38 -26.68 -2.45 -23.84
N LYS A 39 -25.48 -2.94 -24.18
CA LYS A 39 -24.66 -3.77 -23.29
C LYS A 39 -23.16 -3.45 -23.28
N SER A 40 -22.72 -2.37 -23.97
CA SER A 40 -21.28 -2.04 -24.04
C SER A 40 -20.78 -1.03 -23.00
N SER A 41 -21.66 -0.18 -22.44
CA SER A 41 -21.24 0.87 -21.51
C SER A 41 -20.81 0.35 -20.13
N LYS A 42 -21.51 -0.63 -19.56
CA LYS A 42 -21.15 -1.17 -18.22
C LYS A 42 -19.84 -1.95 -18.16
N SER A 43 -19.37 -2.56 -19.25
CA SER A 43 -18.09 -3.30 -19.24
C SER A 43 -16.88 -2.38 -19.37
N ASP A 44 -17.03 -1.25 -20.06
CA ASP A 44 -15.93 -0.31 -20.24
C ASP A 44 -15.76 0.60 -19.01
N GLU A 45 -16.83 1.06 -18.37
CA GLU A 45 -16.77 1.75 -17.08
C GLU A 45 -16.10 0.90 -16.00
N SER A 46 -16.43 -0.40 -15.94
CA SER A 46 -15.79 -1.30 -14.95
C SER A 46 -14.30 -1.53 -15.22
N LYS A 47 -13.87 -1.52 -16.48
CA LYS A 47 -12.45 -1.62 -16.85
C LYS A 47 -11.69 -0.35 -16.54
N VAL A 48 -12.26 0.82 -16.84
CA VAL A 48 -11.67 2.12 -16.53
C VAL A 48 -11.52 2.27 -15.01
N HIS A 49 -12.56 1.95 -14.24
CA HIS A 49 -12.48 1.99 -12.77
C HIS A 49 -11.41 1.05 -12.20
N LYS A 50 -11.29 -0.17 -12.72
CA LYS A 50 -10.21 -1.10 -12.32
C LYS A 50 -8.81 -0.60 -12.67
N LEU A 51 -8.64 0.06 -13.81
CA LEU A 51 -7.38 0.66 -14.23
C LEU A 51 -7.00 1.85 -13.34
N ALA A 52 -7.95 2.72 -13.03
CA ALA A 52 -7.77 3.86 -12.13
C ALA A 52 -7.40 3.38 -10.72
N LEU A 53 -8.10 2.36 -10.19
CA LEU A 53 -7.79 1.76 -8.90
C LEU A 53 -6.37 1.16 -8.86
N LYS A 54 -5.93 0.49 -9.95
CA LYS A 54 -4.56 -0.03 -10.06
C LYS A 54 -3.50 1.07 -10.04
N GLY A 55 -3.72 2.15 -10.79
CA GLY A 55 -2.82 3.30 -10.82
C GLY A 55 -2.67 3.93 -9.44
N SER A 56 -3.78 4.21 -8.81
CA SER A 56 -3.87 4.77 -7.46
C SER A 56 -3.24 3.85 -6.41
N SER A 57 -3.49 2.54 -6.45
CA SER A 57 -2.88 1.54 -5.55
C SER A 57 -1.36 1.50 -5.68
N LYS A 58 -0.83 1.67 -6.90
CA LYS A 58 0.62 1.73 -7.14
C LYS A 58 1.25 2.94 -6.44
N ILE A 59 0.61 4.10 -6.54
CA ILE A 59 1.08 5.33 -5.88
C ILE A 59 1.13 5.14 -4.36
N VAL A 60 0.07 4.61 -3.77
CA VAL A 60 -0.01 4.37 -2.32
C VAL A 60 1.03 3.33 -1.86
N ASN A 61 1.20 2.24 -2.61
CA ASN A 61 2.20 1.21 -2.28
C ASN A 61 3.63 1.78 -2.33
N GLU A 62 3.94 2.58 -3.34
CA GLU A 62 5.22 3.27 -3.46
C GLU A 62 5.42 4.28 -2.33
N PHE A 63 4.39 5.05 -1.97
CA PHE A 63 4.43 5.95 -0.83
C PHE A 63 4.76 5.21 0.48
N PHE A 64 4.19 4.04 0.73
CA PHE A 64 4.50 3.23 1.91
C PHE A 64 5.95 2.77 1.96
N GLU A 65 6.49 2.29 0.83
CA GLU A 65 7.90 1.86 0.74
C GLU A 65 8.85 2.99 1.12
N TYR A 66 8.64 4.17 0.55
CA TYR A 66 9.46 5.35 0.87
C TYR A 66 9.21 5.86 2.28
N SER A 67 7.99 5.74 2.82
CA SER A 67 7.68 6.13 4.21
C SER A 67 8.43 5.27 5.21
N ILE A 68 8.44 3.95 5.03
CA ILE A 68 9.21 3.04 5.90
C ILE A 68 10.68 3.43 5.87
N ASN A 69 11.29 3.56 4.68
CA ASN A 69 12.70 3.93 4.55
C ASN A 69 13.01 5.29 5.20
N THR A 70 12.15 6.29 4.96
CA THR A 70 12.33 7.64 5.53
C THR A 70 12.26 7.61 7.05
N ILE A 71 11.30 6.89 7.63
CA ILE A 71 11.16 6.76 9.08
C ILE A 71 12.41 6.09 9.66
N LEU A 72 12.84 4.95 9.10
CA LEU A 72 14.02 4.23 9.59
C LEU A 72 15.29 5.08 9.57
N PHE A 73 15.48 5.86 8.51
CA PHE A 73 16.60 6.79 8.39
C PHE A 73 16.51 7.96 9.37
N GLN A 74 15.37 8.66 9.37
CA GLN A 74 15.19 9.88 10.19
C GLN A 74 15.21 9.59 11.68
N ARG A 75 14.77 8.39 12.08
CA ARG A 75 14.76 7.99 13.48
C ARG A 75 16.05 7.27 13.93
N GLY A 76 16.99 7.07 13.01
CA GLY A 76 18.26 6.41 13.33
C GLY A 76 18.10 4.96 13.81
N VAL A 77 17.06 4.25 13.32
CA VAL A 77 16.83 2.83 13.64
C VAL A 77 17.98 1.96 13.10
N TYR A 78 18.59 2.40 12.01
CA TYR A 78 19.81 1.85 11.40
C TYR A 78 20.81 2.97 11.15
N PRO A 79 22.12 2.66 11.11
CA PRO A 79 23.16 3.64 10.83
C PRO A 79 22.97 4.34 9.48
N ALA A 80 23.36 5.61 9.40
CA ALA A 80 23.16 6.42 8.18
C ALA A 80 23.94 5.85 6.97
N GLU A 81 25.07 5.19 7.20
CA GLU A 81 25.88 4.51 6.18
C GLU A 81 25.18 3.33 5.50
N ASP A 82 24.15 2.79 6.14
CA ASP A 82 23.31 1.72 5.57
C ASP A 82 22.24 2.26 4.62
N PHE A 83 22.29 3.54 4.26
CA PHE A 83 21.33 4.15 3.34
C PHE A 83 22.00 4.77 2.13
N THR A 84 21.26 4.74 1.02
CA THR A 84 21.66 5.36 -0.25
C THR A 84 20.64 6.43 -0.65
N ALA A 85 21.14 7.54 -1.18
CA ALA A 85 20.31 8.64 -1.65
C ALA A 85 19.69 8.35 -3.02
N VAL A 86 18.39 8.51 -3.15
CA VAL A 86 17.65 8.43 -4.42
C VAL A 86 16.79 9.68 -4.62
N LYS A 87 16.57 10.08 -5.86
CA LYS A 87 15.65 11.20 -6.15
C LYS A 87 14.25 10.68 -6.39
N LYS A 88 13.30 11.13 -5.59
CA LYS A 88 11.88 10.77 -5.71
C LYS A 88 11.00 11.91 -5.22
N TYR A 89 9.83 12.12 -5.85
CA TYR A 89 8.89 13.20 -5.52
C TYR A 89 9.54 14.60 -5.44
N GLY A 90 10.56 14.85 -6.26
CA GLY A 90 11.33 16.09 -6.21
C GLY A 90 12.20 16.26 -4.94
N LEU A 91 12.34 15.21 -4.13
CA LEU A 91 13.17 15.18 -2.93
C LEU A 91 14.35 14.23 -3.10
N THR A 92 15.38 14.41 -2.28
CA THR A 92 16.40 13.40 -2.04
C THR A 92 15.94 12.54 -0.89
N MET A 93 15.59 11.27 -1.19
CA MET A 93 15.10 10.30 -0.22
C MET A 93 16.21 9.31 0.10
N MET A 94 16.26 8.86 1.35
CA MET A 94 17.20 7.82 1.77
C MET A 94 16.49 6.49 1.77
N VAL A 95 17.07 5.49 1.09
CA VAL A 95 16.57 4.11 1.06
C VAL A 95 17.64 3.18 1.58
N THR A 96 17.25 2.15 2.32
CA THR A 96 18.21 1.22 2.89
C THR A 96 19.08 0.55 1.82
N ALA A 97 20.37 0.44 2.08
CA ALA A 97 21.34 -0.31 1.30
C ALA A 97 21.54 -1.73 1.85
N ASP A 98 21.16 -1.98 3.11
CA ASP A 98 21.24 -3.29 3.75
C ASP A 98 20.33 -4.30 3.05
N ASP A 99 20.90 -5.43 2.62
CA ASP A 99 20.20 -6.42 1.82
C ASP A 99 19.11 -7.18 2.61
N GLN A 100 19.29 -7.35 3.93
CA GLN A 100 18.30 -8.03 4.77
C GLN A 100 17.09 -7.14 5.01
N VAL A 101 17.32 -5.87 5.32
CA VAL A 101 16.25 -4.88 5.49
C VAL A 101 15.52 -4.65 4.18
N LYS A 102 16.23 -4.54 3.05
CA LYS A 102 15.63 -4.48 1.71
C LYS A 102 14.75 -5.68 1.42
N ALA A 103 15.25 -6.89 1.67
CA ALA A 103 14.49 -8.11 1.42
C ALA A 103 13.22 -8.16 2.27
N TYR A 104 13.29 -7.76 3.53
CA TYR A 104 12.16 -7.67 4.44
C TYR A 104 11.11 -6.66 3.93
N ILE A 105 11.53 -5.42 3.62
CA ILE A 105 10.62 -4.39 3.09
C ILE A 105 10.00 -4.86 1.76
N LYS A 106 10.80 -5.41 0.85
CA LYS A 106 10.32 -5.91 -0.44
C LYS A 106 9.27 -7.00 -0.29
N LYS A 107 9.46 -7.92 0.65
CA LYS A 107 8.49 -8.98 0.96
C LYS A 107 7.16 -8.38 1.42
N ILE A 108 7.19 -7.42 2.34
CA ILE A 108 6.00 -6.70 2.81
C ILE A 108 5.31 -5.98 1.64
N MET A 109 6.08 -5.21 0.84
CA MET A 109 5.52 -4.44 -0.27
C MET A 109 4.90 -5.31 -1.36
N SER A 110 5.45 -6.50 -1.59
CA SER A 110 4.88 -7.46 -2.53
C SER A 110 3.49 -7.92 -2.09
N GLN A 111 3.33 -8.29 -0.82
CA GLN A 111 2.04 -8.70 -0.28
C GLN A 111 1.04 -7.53 -0.18
N LEU A 112 1.53 -6.36 0.24
CA LEU A 112 0.69 -5.16 0.27
C LEU A 112 0.10 -4.83 -1.10
N LYS A 113 0.89 -4.98 -2.16
CA LYS A 113 0.47 -4.72 -3.53
C LYS A 113 -0.74 -5.57 -3.92
N GLU A 114 -0.74 -6.86 -3.57
CA GLU A 114 -1.85 -7.77 -3.82
C GLU A 114 -3.11 -7.32 -3.06
N TRP A 115 -2.99 -7.04 -1.78
CA TRP A 115 -4.10 -6.58 -0.95
C TRP A 115 -4.61 -5.19 -1.35
N MET A 116 -3.73 -4.29 -1.76
CA MET A 116 -4.11 -2.96 -2.25
C MET A 116 -4.91 -3.06 -3.55
N TYR A 117 -4.53 -3.95 -4.48
CA TYR A 117 -5.30 -4.16 -5.71
C TYR A 117 -6.68 -4.79 -5.44
N GLY A 118 -6.81 -5.58 -4.38
CA GLY A 118 -8.09 -6.11 -3.90
C GLY A 118 -8.91 -5.09 -3.11
N GLY A 119 -8.36 -3.92 -2.81
CA GLY A 119 -9.01 -2.93 -1.94
C GLY A 119 -9.23 -3.44 -0.53
N LYS A 120 -8.34 -4.29 -0.03
CA LYS A 120 -8.45 -5.00 1.25
C LYS A 120 -7.82 -4.27 2.43
N ILE A 121 -6.90 -3.33 2.17
CA ILE A 121 -6.15 -2.64 3.21
C ILE A 121 -6.91 -1.41 3.69
N THR A 122 -6.97 -1.27 5.00
CA THR A 122 -7.51 -0.09 5.67
C THR A 122 -6.44 0.72 6.40
N LYS A 123 -5.31 0.08 6.75
CA LYS A 123 -4.27 0.75 7.53
C LYS A 123 -2.93 0.03 7.41
N LEU A 124 -1.85 0.81 7.33
CA LEU A 124 -0.48 0.34 7.53
C LEU A 124 0.10 1.03 8.78
N VAL A 125 0.86 0.28 9.57
CA VAL A 125 1.50 0.81 10.78
C VAL A 125 2.96 0.38 10.83
N VAL A 126 3.85 1.32 11.10
CA VAL A 126 5.27 1.05 11.40
C VAL A 126 5.47 1.31 12.88
N VAL A 127 5.93 0.31 13.61
CA VAL A 127 6.18 0.38 15.05
C VAL A 127 7.67 0.29 15.32
N ILE A 128 8.21 1.23 16.08
CA ILE A 128 9.57 1.19 16.58
C ILE A 128 9.54 0.70 18.04
N THR A 129 10.37 -0.30 18.32
CA THR A 129 10.42 -0.97 19.61
C THR A 129 11.85 -0.95 20.14
N SER A 130 12.04 -0.56 21.39
CA SER A 130 13.33 -0.69 22.07
C SER A 130 13.68 -2.16 22.23
N LYS A 131 14.89 -2.56 21.83
CA LYS A 131 15.39 -3.93 22.02
C LYS A 131 15.74 -4.23 23.48
N GLU A 132 16.02 -3.18 24.25
CA GLU A 132 16.43 -3.30 25.65
C GLU A 132 15.24 -3.55 26.57
N THR A 133 14.16 -2.77 26.38
CA THR A 133 12.97 -2.85 27.22
C THR A 133 11.83 -3.69 26.63
N GLY A 134 11.85 -3.92 25.31
CA GLY A 134 10.75 -4.54 24.58
C GLY A 134 9.52 -3.61 24.42
N GLU A 135 9.61 -2.37 24.85
CA GLU A 135 8.50 -1.41 24.79
C GLU A 135 8.39 -0.76 23.40
N HIS A 136 7.15 -0.51 22.99
CA HIS A 136 6.86 0.26 21.79
C HIS A 136 7.01 1.74 22.12
N VAL A 137 7.98 2.39 21.47
CA VAL A 137 8.36 3.79 21.74
C VAL A 137 7.78 4.77 20.72
N GLU A 138 7.53 4.29 19.51
CA GLU A 138 7.01 5.13 18.43
C GLU A 138 6.17 4.30 17.47
N ARG A 139 5.07 4.86 16.95
CA ARG A 139 4.11 4.18 16.08
C ARG A 139 3.60 5.14 15.01
N TRP A 140 3.94 4.85 13.77
CA TRP A 140 3.51 5.58 12.59
C TRP A 140 2.34 4.86 11.95
N GLN A 141 1.21 5.54 11.81
CA GLN A 141 -0.01 4.99 11.27
C GLN A 141 -0.38 5.72 9.97
N PHE A 142 -0.72 4.95 8.97
CA PHE A 142 -1.20 5.42 7.67
C PHE A 142 -2.57 4.79 7.43
N ASP A 143 -3.63 5.59 7.60
CA ASP A 143 -5.00 5.16 7.35
C ASP A 143 -5.32 5.31 5.86
N VAL A 144 -5.87 4.25 5.26
CA VAL A 144 -6.20 4.19 3.84
C VAL A 144 -7.71 4.19 3.66
N GLN A 145 -8.21 5.18 2.95
CA GLN A 145 -9.60 5.25 2.55
C GLN A 145 -9.71 5.07 1.04
N ILE A 146 -10.65 4.23 0.59
CA ILE A 146 -10.91 3.99 -0.83
C ILE A 146 -12.23 4.68 -1.18
N PHE A 147 -12.18 5.63 -2.11
CA PHE A 147 -13.37 6.31 -2.58
C PHE A 147 -14.30 5.34 -3.31
N GLY A 148 -15.60 5.42 -3.03
CA GLY A 148 -16.63 4.58 -3.64
C GLY A 148 -16.89 3.23 -2.95
N LYS A 149 -16.10 2.84 -1.93
CA LYS A 149 -16.33 1.60 -1.17
C LYS A 149 -17.38 1.77 -0.03
N ASN A 150 -17.61 2.99 0.43
CA ASN A 150 -18.39 3.28 1.64
C ASN A 150 -19.90 3.49 1.44
N SER A 151 -20.48 3.19 0.27
CA SER A 151 -21.94 3.38 0.08
C SER A 151 -22.82 2.25 0.63
N LYS A 152 -22.29 1.29 1.38
CA LYS A 152 -23.05 0.14 1.92
C LYS A 152 -23.02 -0.05 3.43
N THR A 153 -22.61 0.93 4.22
CA THR A 153 -22.80 0.85 5.67
C THR A 153 -24.20 1.35 6.00
N LYS A 154 -25.04 0.41 6.41
CA LYS A 154 -26.42 0.62 6.84
C LYS A 154 -26.48 1.71 7.92
N SER A 155 -27.29 2.73 7.66
CA SER A 155 -27.78 3.63 8.69
C SER A 155 -28.54 2.82 9.76
N SER A 156 -27.93 2.57 10.90
CA SER A 156 -28.66 2.20 12.10
C SER A 156 -29.23 3.49 12.67
N LYS A 157 -30.54 3.55 12.59
CA LYS A 157 -31.43 4.54 13.14
C LYS A 157 -31.18 4.74 14.63
N ALA A 158 -30.73 5.92 15.02
CA ALA A 158 -30.93 6.44 16.36
C ALA A 158 -31.47 7.87 16.22
N THR A 159 -32.72 8.01 16.60
CA THR A 159 -33.46 9.25 16.80
C THR A 159 -32.85 10.03 17.98
N THR A 160 -32.54 11.30 17.82
CA THR A 160 -33.07 12.41 18.62
C THR A 160 -32.24 13.69 18.41
N ASP A 161 -32.94 14.71 17.93
CA ASP A 161 -32.78 16.16 18.08
C ASP A 161 -31.43 16.80 18.47
N GLN A 162 -30.84 17.59 17.57
CA GLN A 162 -30.75 19.04 17.68
C GLN A 162 -30.01 19.67 16.49
N GLU A 163 -30.52 20.82 16.10
CA GLU A 163 -30.12 21.68 15.01
C GLU A 163 -28.67 22.17 15.09
N ASN A 164 -28.14 22.42 13.91
CA ASN A 164 -26.95 23.18 13.58
C ASN A 164 -25.68 22.37 13.27
N SER A 165 -25.69 21.65 12.17
CA SER A 165 -24.48 21.24 11.48
C SER A 165 -24.53 21.71 10.03
N VAL A 166 -23.54 22.54 9.69
CA VAL A 166 -23.17 22.90 8.32
C VAL A 166 -23.08 21.61 7.50
N PRO A 167 -23.68 21.52 6.30
CA PRO A 167 -23.59 20.32 5.50
C PRO A 167 -22.14 20.11 5.10
N GLU A 168 -21.55 19.05 5.64
CA GLU A 168 -20.30 18.50 5.16
C GLU A 168 -20.53 18.08 3.70
N SER A 169 -20.03 18.93 2.78
CA SER A 169 -20.12 18.71 1.35
C SER A 169 -19.57 17.32 1.05
N SER A 170 -20.39 16.47 0.49
CA SER A 170 -19.96 15.25 -0.18
C SER A 170 -19.10 15.67 -1.37
N GLU A 171 -17.83 15.93 -1.12
CA GLU A 171 -16.85 16.25 -2.16
C GLU A 171 -16.73 15.03 -3.08
N VAL A 172 -17.31 15.17 -4.26
CA VAL A 172 -16.94 14.33 -5.40
C VAL A 172 -15.44 14.58 -5.59
N PRO A 173 -14.59 13.56 -5.58
CA PRO A 173 -13.15 13.76 -5.70
C PRO A 173 -12.89 14.49 -7.01
N GLU A 174 -12.42 15.72 -6.94
CA GLU A 174 -11.87 16.41 -8.11
C GLU A 174 -10.76 15.55 -8.70
N GLU A 175 -10.75 15.37 -10.01
CA GLU A 175 -9.69 14.65 -10.71
C GLU A 175 -8.39 15.45 -10.56
N LYS A 176 -7.60 15.11 -9.52
CA LYS A 176 -6.28 15.69 -9.28
C LYS A 176 -5.31 15.25 -10.36
N THR A 177 -4.50 16.18 -10.81
CA THR A 177 -3.39 15.89 -11.70
C THR A 177 -2.30 15.10 -10.96
N GLU A 178 -1.50 14.34 -11.69
CA GLU A 178 -0.36 13.62 -11.12
C GLU A 178 0.62 14.56 -10.40
N ALA A 179 0.81 15.78 -10.92
CA ALA A 179 1.67 16.80 -10.31
C ALA A 179 1.15 17.25 -8.95
N GLU A 180 -0.16 17.43 -8.79
CA GLU A 180 -0.79 17.79 -7.51
C GLU A 180 -0.65 16.65 -6.49
N ILE A 181 -0.89 15.41 -6.91
CA ILE A 181 -0.70 14.23 -6.06
C ILE A 181 0.76 14.14 -5.59
N GLN A 182 1.72 14.32 -6.49
CA GLN A 182 3.13 14.32 -6.15
C GLN A 182 3.51 15.46 -5.20
N ALA A 183 2.93 16.64 -5.34
CA ALA A 183 3.16 17.77 -4.45
C ALA A 183 2.60 17.51 -3.05
N GLU A 184 1.43 16.90 -2.93
CA GLU A 184 0.87 16.48 -1.64
C GLU A 184 1.76 15.43 -0.97
N ILE A 185 2.16 14.39 -1.70
CA ILE A 185 3.09 13.36 -1.20
C ILE A 185 4.41 13.98 -0.74
N GLN A 186 4.98 14.89 -1.54
CA GLN A 186 6.18 15.63 -1.16
C GLN A 186 5.99 16.40 0.16
N SER A 187 4.81 17.01 0.35
CA SER A 187 4.48 17.73 1.58
C SER A 187 4.41 16.81 2.80
N VAL A 188 3.87 15.59 2.65
CA VAL A 188 3.87 14.57 3.72
C VAL A 188 5.30 14.15 4.07
N PHE A 189 6.16 13.86 3.08
CA PHE A 189 7.56 13.47 3.34
C PHE A 189 8.36 14.58 4.01
N ARG A 190 8.16 15.84 3.61
CA ARG A 190 8.79 16.99 4.30
C ARG A 190 8.36 17.04 5.77
N GLN A 191 7.11 16.73 6.06
CA GLN A 191 6.61 16.74 7.43
C GLN A 191 7.12 15.54 8.23
N ILE A 192 7.21 14.34 7.64
CA ILE A 192 7.87 13.18 8.27
C ILE A 192 9.32 13.52 8.61
N THR A 193 10.05 14.13 7.68
CA THR A 193 11.44 14.57 7.93
C THR A 193 11.52 15.63 9.03
N ALA A 194 10.60 16.60 9.04
CA ALA A 194 10.58 17.66 10.06
C ALA A 194 10.15 17.16 11.44
N SER A 195 9.51 16.00 11.54
CA SER A 195 8.98 15.46 12.80
C SER A 195 10.08 15.16 13.84
N VAL A 196 11.32 14.97 13.41
CA VAL A 196 12.46 14.77 14.29
C VAL A 196 12.68 15.96 15.25
N THR A 197 12.12 17.13 14.96
CA THR A 197 12.23 18.33 15.81
C THR A 197 11.39 18.27 17.07
N PHE A 198 10.34 17.44 17.09
CA PHE A 198 9.45 17.29 18.24
C PHE A 198 9.40 15.85 18.79
N LEU A 199 9.82 14.87 18.01
CA LEU A 199 9.90 13.48 18.50
C LEU A 199 11.11 13.33 19.44
N PRO A 200 10.95 12.63 20.57
CA PRO A 200 12.07 12.33 21.47
C PRO A 200 13.16 11.55 20.76
N MET A 201 14.41 11.70 21.21
CA MET A 201 15.48 10.83 20.73
C MET A 201 15.16 9.38 21.10
N LEU A 202 15.46 8.48 20.20
CA LEU A 202 15.36 7.05 20.50
C LEU A 202 16.59 6.63 21.31
N ASP A 203 16.35 6.08 22.50
CA ASP A 203 17.41 5.59 23.37
C ASP A 203 17.77 4.14 23.01
N GLY A 204 19.07 3.87 22.97
CA GLY A 204 19.61 2.53 22.76
C GLY A 204 19.26 1.93 21.40
N ASN A 205 19.37 0.60 21.33
CA ASN A 205 19.10 -0.14 20.10
C ASN A 205 17.61 -0.35 19.89
N CYS A 206 17.10 0.08 18.74
CA CYS A 206 15.71 -0.11 18.34
C CYS A 206 15.58 -1.14 17.22
N THR A 207 14.38 -1.66 17.06
CA THR A 207 13.95 -2.48 15.92
C THR A 207 12.61 -1.97 15.43
N PHE A 208 12.19 -2.43 14.25
CA PHE A 208 10.88 -2.06 13.73
C PHE A 208 10.06 -3.27 13.29
N ASN A 209 8.75 -3.10 13.30
CA ASN A 209 7.79 -4.03 12.74
C ASN A 209 6.80 -3.25 11.86
N VAL A 210 6.29 -3.92 10.84
CA VAL A 210 5.21 -3.40 10.00
C VAL A 210 3.96 -4.23 10.23
N LEU A 211 2.87 -3.56 10.61
CA LEU A 211 1.55 -4.15 10.77
C LEU A 211 0.65 -3.68 9.64
N VAL A 212 -0.20 -4.56 9.17
CA VAL A 212 -1.19 -4.25 8.13
C VAL A 212 -2.57 -4.64 8.64
N TYR A 213 -3.50 -3.72 8.54
CA TYR A 213 -4.91 -3.97 8.82
C TYR A 213 -5.60 -4.23 7.49
N ALA A 214 -6.06 -5.44 7.31
CA ALA A 214 -6.79 -5.87 6.13
C ALA A 214 -8.22 -6.29 6.49
N ASP A 215 -9.10 -6.34 5.49
CA ASP A 215 -10.46 -6.85 5.67
C ASP A 215 -10.39 -8.32 6.12
N ALA A 216 -11.34 -8.74 6.96
CA ALA A 216 -11.37 -10.09 7.55
C ALA A 216 -11.46 -11.24 6.53
N ASP A 217 -11.92 -10.95 5.31
CA ASP A 217 -12.02 -11.91 4.19
C ASP A 217 -10.77 -11.94 3.29
N SER A 218 -9.65 -11.34 3.75
CA SER A 218 -8.39 -11.32 3.01
C SER A 218 -7.64 -12.63 3.18
N ASP A 219 -7.11 -13.17 2.07
CA ASP A 219 -6.16 -14.28 2.14
C ASP A 219 -4.87 -13.79 2.81
N VAL A 220 -4.55 -14.39 3.96
CA VAL A 220 -3.35 -14.07 4.72
C VAL A 220 -2.35 -15.21 4.56
N PRO A 221 -1.17 -14.98 3.95
CA PRO A 221 -0.14 -15.99 3.84
C PRO A 221 0.35 -16.47 5.21
N LEU A 222 0.75 -17.72 5.33
CA LEU A 222 1.24 -18.34 6.58
C LEU A 222 2.43 -17.59 7.22
N GLU A 223 3.12 -16.78 6.45
CA GLU A 223 4.26 -15.97 6.89
C GLU A 223 3.87 -14.68 7.63
N TRP A 224 2.58 -14.34 7.59
CA TRP A 224 1.98 -13.23 8.32
C TRP A 224 1.25 -13.80 9.53
N GLY A 225 1.64 -13.34 10.71
CA GLY A 225 0.97 -13.72 11.96
C GLY A 225 0.04 -12.63 12.45
N ASP A 226 -0.94 -13.03 13.23
CA ASP A 226 -1.76 -12.08 13.97
C ASP A 226 -0.89 -11.33 14.99
N SER A 227 -1.17 -10.05 15.15
CA SER A 227 -0.48 -9.19 16.10
C SER A 227 -1.49 -8.28 16.80
N ASP A 228 -1.16 -7.92 18.04
CA ASP A 228 -1.85 -6.84 18.74
C ASP A 228 -1.62 -5.49 18.03
N ALA A 229 -2.42 -4.50 18.38
CA ALA A 229 -2.37 -3.17 17.76
C ALA A 229 -1.07 -2.39 18.03
N LYS A 230 -0.24 -2.86 18.97
CA LYS A 230 1.04 -2.25 19.39
C LYS A 230 0.89 -0.74 19.66
N GLU A 231 -0.13 -0.39 20.42
CA GLU A 231 -0.39 1.01 20.77
C GLU A 231 0.63 1.51 21.78
N ILE A 232 0.96 2.80 21.68
CA ILE A 232 1.85 3.47 22.64
C ILE A 232 1.03 3.81 23.89
N LYS A 233 1.41 3.23 25.02
CA LYS A 233 0.79 3.51 26.32
C LYS A 233 1.15 4.93 26.77
N ASN A 234 0.15 5.71 27.13
CA ASN A 234 0.30 7.11 27.55
C ASN A 234 1.10 7.98 26.55
N GLY A 235 0.98 7.63 25.26
CA GLY A 235 1.70 8.34 24.21
C GLY A 235 0.97 9.58 23.71
N GLU A 236 1.74 10.57 23.31
CA GLU A 236 1.27 11.71 22.54
C GLU A 236 0.95 11.31 21.10
N LYS A 237 0.03 12.03 20.46
CA LYS A 237 -0.39 11.78 19.08
C LYS A 237 -0.33 13.07 18.29
N VAL A 238 0.31 13.02 17.12
CA VAL A 238 0.38 14.14 16.20
C VAL A 238 -0.14 13.72 14.84
N GLN A 239 -1.19 14.41 14.38
CA GLN A 239 -1.72 14.23 13.04
C GLN A 239 -0.83 14.98 12.05
N LEU A 240 -0.35 14.27 11.05
CA LEU A 240 0.41 14.83 9.95
C LEU A 240 -0.51 15.08 8.74
N ARG A 241 0.07 15.61 7.67
CA ARG A 241 -0.65 15.85 6.42
C ARG A 241 -1.12 14.54 5.79
N SER A 242 -2.16 14.65 4.99
CA SER A 242 -2.68 13.60 4.13
C SER A 242 -2.40 13.91 2.66
N PHE A 243 -2.52 12.90 1.83
CA PHE A 243 -2.63 13.09 0.39
C PHE A 243 -3.78 12.26 -0.16
N SER A 244 -4.29 12.64 -1.32
CA SER A 244 -5.31 11.87 -2.01
C SER A 244 -4.96 11.72 -3.49
N SER A 245 -5.27 10.55 -4.02
CA SER A 245 -5.22 10.21 -5.43
C SER A 245 -6.63 9.99 -5.97
N SER A 246 -6.80 9.58 -7.21
CA SER A 246 -8.12 9.37 -7.83
C SER A 246 -9.05 8.45 -7.01
N ASN A 247 -8.50 7.44 -6.33
CA ASN A 247 -9.30 6.41 -5.66
C ASN A 247 -8.92 6.17 -4.20
N HIS A 248 -7.83 6.75 -3.72
CA HIS A 248 -7.35 6.56 -2.35
C HIS A 248 -7.05 7.88 -1.67
N ARG A 249 -7.31 7.94 -0.37
CA ARG A 249 -6.81 8.95 0.54
C ARG A 249 -5.96 8.25 1.60
N VAL A 250 -4.84 8.86 1.94
CA VAL A 250 -3.95 8.38 2.99
C VAL A 250 -3.76 9.48 4.02
N ASP A 251 -4.17 9.20 5.24
CA ASP A 251 -3.97 10.08 6.40
C ASP A 251 -2.81 9.53 7.24
N THR A 252 -1.94 10.42 7.73
CA THR A 252 -0.73 10.04 8.47
C THR A 252 -0.79 10.53 9.91
N LEU A 253 -0.53 9.64 10.87
CA LEU A 253 -0.50 9.92 12.30
C LEU A 253 0.78 9.32 12.90
N VAL A 254 1.44 10.04 13.80
CA VAL A 254 2.49 9.49 14.64
C VAL A 254 2.08 9.54 16.11
N SER A 255 2.28 8.41 16.80
CA SER A 255 2.15 8.31 18.26
C SER A 255 3.52 7.99 18.83
N TYR A 256 3.87 8.63 19.93
CA TYR A 256 5.18 8.46 20.55
C TYR A 256 5.08 8.62 22.06
N ARG A 257 6.02 8.02 22.77
CA ARG A 257 6.14 8.18 24.22
C ARG A 257 7.08 9.34 24.51
N LEU A 258 6.65 10.23 25.41
CA LEU A 258 7.58 11.18 25.99
C LEU A 258 8.53 10.42 26.91
N GLY A 259 9.83 10.70 26.83
CA GLY A 259 10.82 10.19 27.78
C GLY A 259 10.48 10.66 29.19
N ASP A 260 10.73 9.81 30.17
CA ASP A 260 10.62 10.17 31.60
C ASP A 260 11.70 11.17 31.99
#